data_0a3f96c744bcfdd00f4801a5c01fc3c0
#
_entry.id   0a3f96c744bcfdd00f4801a5c01fc3c0
#
_cell.length_a   1.000
_cell.length_b   1.000
_cell.length_c   1.000
_cell.angle_alpha   90.00
_cell.angle_beta   90.00
_cell.angle_gamma   90.00
#
_symmetry.space_group_name_H-M   'P 1'
#
loop_
_entity.id
_entity.type
_entity.pdbx_description
1 polymer ?
#
loop_
_entity_poly.entity_id
_entity_poly.type
_entity_poly.pdbx_seq_one_letter_code
_entity_poly.pdbx_strand_id
1 'polypeptide(L)'
;MTVIGITGPTGSGKTTALAALERLGFQVVDCDALYYQILDRDQTLRDGIRQAFGQVFLPDGKLDRPALGNIVFGNPAALDKLNALVYPAMSAAVGQIIEKCTKKGLVIDAINLIESGLGRLCDWTVALTAAPDIRLKRIMARDGISEERARARIAAQKPDKFYRKNCTFLLENKAGSRAEFDRLIYDFFADILNEDVEE
;
A
#
# COMPACT_ATOMS: atom_id res chain seq x y z
N MET A 1 -14.10 2.95 -16.00
CA MET A 1 -13.05 2.03 -15.49
C MET A 1 -12.90 2.28 -14.00
N THR A 2 -13.05 1.27 -13.19
CA THR A 2 -13.05 1.41 -11.72
C THR A 2 -11.63 1.33 -11.16
N VAL A 3 -11.28 2.25 -10.25
CA VAL A 3 -10.00 2.30 -9.53
C VAL A 3 -10.25 2.00 -8.05
N ILE A 4 -9.64 0.94 -7.54
CA ILE A 4 -9.79 0.49 -6.15
C ILE A 4 -8.47 0.65 -5.42
N GLY A 5 -8.49 1.35 -4.29
CA GLY A 5 -7.33 1.44 -3.39
C GLY A 5 -7.40 0.38 -2.31
N ILE A 6 -6.38 -0.46 -2.19
CA ILE A 6 -6.27 -1.45 -1.13
C ILE A 6 -5.21 -1.01 -0.11
N THR A 7 -5.60 -0.94 1.14
CA THR A 7 -4.70 -0.61 2.25
C THR A 7 -4.97 -1.48 3.48
N GLY A 8 -4.28 -1.19 4.55
CA GLY A 8 -4.45 -1.87 5.84
C GLY A 8 -3.14 -2.40 6.40
N PRO A 9 -3.13 -2.72 7.69
CA PRO A 9 -1.93 -3.11 8.41
C PRO A 9 -1.37 -4.46 7.95
N THR A 10 -0.09 -4.68 8.23
CA THR A 10 0.60 -5.95 7.93
C THR A 10 -0.11 -7.13 8.59
N GLY A 11 -0.26 -8.23 7.86
CA GLY A 11 -0.92 -9.45 8.34
C GLY A 11 -2.45 -9.45 8.23
N SER A 12 -3.08 -8.41 7.69
CA SER A 12 -4.53 -8.29 7.52
C SER A 12 -5.11 -9.16 6.38
N GLY A 13 -4.30 -9.51 5.37
CA GLY A 13 -4.76 -10.33 4.24
C GLY A 13 -4.80 -9.60 2.90
N LYS A 14 -4.13 -8.45 2.74
CA LYS A 14 -4.07 -7.68 1.48
C LYS A 14 -3.74 -8.51 0.26
N THR A 15 -2.72 -9.36 0.33
CA THR A 15 -2.32 -10.23 -0.77
C THR A 15 -3.45 -11.13 -1.28
N THR A 16 -4.34 -11.59 -0.39
CA THR A 16 -5.51 -12.38 -0.79
C THR A 16 -6.53 -11.54 -1.55
N ALA A 17 -6.77 -10.30 -1.08
CA ALA A 17 -7.68 -9.38 -1.76
C ALA A 17 -7.15 -8.97 -3.16
N LEU A 18 -5.85 -8.71 -3.27
CA LEU A 18 -5.22 -8.40 -4.56
C LEU A 18 -5.39 -9.56 -5.55
N ALA A 19 -5.15 -10.80 -5.12
CA ALA A 19 -5.33 -11.99 -5.95
C ALA A 19 -6.81 -12.18 -6.39
N ALA A 20 -7.77 -11.84 -5.53
CA ALA A 20 -9.19 -11.89 -5.89
C ALA A 20 -9.52 -10.85 -6.97
N LEU A 21 -9.03 -9.61 -6.84
CA LEU A 21 -9.23 -8.55 -7.83
C LEU A 21 -8.54 -8.85 -9.17
N GLU A 22 -7.35 -9.46 -9.16
CA GLU A 22 -6.72 -9.94 -10.39
C GLU A 22 -7.58 -10.97 -11.13
N ARG A 23 -8.21 -11.92 -10.41
CA ARG A 23 -9.16 -12.89 -11.00
C ARG A 23 -10.41 -12.22 -11.56
N LEU A 24 -10.83 -11.10 -10.99
CA LEU A 24 -11.94 -10.28 -11.49
C LEU A 24 -11.52 -9.38 -12.69
N GLY A 25 -10.27 -9.46 -13.14
CA GLY A 25 -9.76 -8.78 -14.34
C GLY A 25 -9.15 -7.42 -14.09
N PHE A 26 -8.82 -7.08 -12.85
CA PHE A 26 -8.14 -5.82 -12.51
C PHE A 26 -6.63 -5.93 -12.69
N GLN A 27 -6.01 -4.80 -13.03
CA GLN A 27 -4.56 -4.64 -12.99
C GLN A 27 -4.13 -4.18 -11.59
N VAL A 28 -3.18 -4.86 -10.98
CA VAL A 28 -2.61 -4.45 -9.68
C VAL A 28 -1.37 -3.58 -9.89
N VAL A 29 -1.31 -2.47 -9.15
CA VAL A 29 -0.16 -1.58 -9.03
C VAL A 29 0.38 -1.68 -7.61
N ASP A 30 1.53 -2.34 -7.46
CA ASP A 30 2.29 -2.38 -6.22
C ASP A 30 3.06 -1.07 -6.07
N CYS A 31 2.61 -0.22 -5.15
CA CYS A 31 3.22 1.10 -4.91
C CYS A 31 4.61 1.00 -4.29
N ASP A 32 4.93 -0.07 -3.56
CA ASP A 32 6.28 -0.25 -3.02
C ASP A 32 7.26 -0.55 -4.17
N ALA A 33 6.88 -1.41 -5.12
CA ALA A 33 7.68 -1.66 -6.33
C ALA A 33 7.76 -0.43 -7.24
N LEU A 34 6.65 0.28 -7.44
CA LEU A 34 6.58 1.50 -8.25
C LEU A 34 7.49 2.61 -7.71
N TYR A 35 7.55 2.78 -6.38
CA TYR A 35 8.45 3.74 -5.74
C TYR A 35 9.90 3.58 -6.19
N TYR A 36 10.41 2.34 -6.22
CA TYR A 36 11.77 2.09 -6.68
C TYR A 36 11.96 2.33 -8.17
N GLN A 37 10.96 2.02 -8.98
CA GLN A 37 11.01 2.32 -10.43
C GLN A 37 11.06 3.82 -10.70
N ILE A 38 10.32 4.61 -9.95
CA ILE A 38 10.35 6.08 -10.05
C ILE A 38 11.72 6.60 -9.61
N LEU A 39 12.25 6.12 -8.49
CA LEU A 39 13.58 6.49 -8.02
C LEU A 39 14.70 6.20 -9.03
N ASP A 40 14.57 5.14 -9.82
CA ASP A 40 15.55 4.81 -10.85
C ASP A 40 15.47 5.71 -12.09
N ARG A 41 14.29 6.27 -12.37
CA ARG A 41 14.00 6.97 -13.65
C ARG A 41 13.78 8.47 -13.51
N ASP A 42 13.25 8.92 -12.39
CA ASP A 42 12.90 10.34 -12.16
C ASP A 42 14.10 11.11 -11.59
N GLN A 43 14.82 11.80 -12.49
CA GLN A 43 15.97 12.60 -12.11
C GLN A 43 15.60 13.75 -11.18
N THR A 44 14.43 14.37 -11.37
CA THR A 44 13.96 15.49 -10.53
C THR A 44 13.76 15.04 -9.08
N LEU A 45 13.10 13.89 -8.89
CA LEU A 45 12.95 13.31 -7.57
C LEU A 45 14.29 12.96 -6.92
N ARG A 46 15.21 12.36 -7.70
CA ARG A 46 16.56 12.02 -7.22
C ARG A 46 17.35 13.23 -6.77
N ASP A 47 17.29 14.32 -7.55
CA ASP A 47 17.99 15.57 -7.21
C ASP A 47 17.36 16.25 -5.99
N GLY A 48 16.04 16.23 -5.87
CA GLY A 48 15.35 16.68 -4.66
C GLY A 48 15.76 15.90 -3.41
N ILE A 49 15.88 14.57 -3.53
CA ILE A 49 16.35 13.71 -2.41
C ILE A 49 17.81 14.02 -2.06
N ARG A 50 18.71 14.19 -3.04
CA ARG A 50 20.10 14.58 -2.79
C ARG A 50 20.20 15.93 -2.08
N GLN A 51 19.43 16.91 -2.53
CA GLN A 51 19.40 18.25 -1.92
C GLN A 51 18.87 18.19 -0.48
N ALA A 52 17.88 17.34 -0.22
CA ALA A 52 17.23 17.23 1.07
C ALA A 52 18.03 16.45 2.10
N PHE A 53 18.76 15.38 1.67
CA PHE A 53 19.36 14.36 2.55
C PHE A 53 20.85 14.13 2.30
N GLY A 54 21.46 14.81 1.32
CA GLY A 54 22.90 14.69 1.03
C GLY A 54 23.27 13.40 0.31
N GLN A 55 24.35 12.78 0.72
CA GLN A 55 24.96 11.60 0.08
C GLN A 55 24.21 10.32 0.45
N VAL A 56 23.02 10.15 -0.12
CA VAL A 56 22.16 8.96 0.07
C VAL A 56 22.03 8.12 -1.20
N PHE A 57 22.94 8.32 -2.17
CA PHE A 57 23.05 7.49 -3.38
C PHE A 57 24.44 6.88 -3.47
N LEU A 58 24.50 5.62 -3.85
CA LEU A 58 25.74 4.88 -4.09
C LEU A 58 26.45 5.39 -5.36
N PRO A 59 27.76 5.06 -5.57
CA PRO A 59 28.48 5.45 -6.77
C PRO A 59 27.87 4.93 -8.08
N ASP A 60 27.18 3.79 -8.04
CA ASP A 60 26.44 3.24 -9.18
C ASP A 60 25.11 3.96 -9.44
N GLY A 61 24.81 4.98 -8.65
CA GLY A 61 23.61 5.79 -8.76
C GLY A 61 22.38 5.24 -8.05
N LYS A 62 22.41 4.06 -7.45
CA LYS A 62 21.27 3.51 -6.70
C LYS A 62 21.12 4.19 -5.35
N LEU A 63 19.86 4.25 -4.87
CA LEU A 63 19.57 4.75 -3.55
C LEU A 63 20.21 3.87 -2.47
N ASP A 64 20.99 4.46 -1.58
CA ASP A 64 21.47 3.82 -0.35
C ASP A 64 20.32 3.82 0.68
N ARG A 65 19.51 2.75 0.63
CA ARG A 65 18.33 2.59 1.50
C ARG A 65 18.68 2.61 2.99
N PRO A 66 19.76 1.93 3.46
CA PRO A 66 20.20 2.04 4.83
C PRO A 66 20.56 3.47 5.23
N ALA A 67 21.32 4.20 4.40
CA ALA A 67 21.71 5.57 4.69
C ALA A 67 20.49 6.50 4.81
N LEU A 68 19.57 6.47 3.83
CA LEU A 68 18.33 7.25 3.90
C LEU A 68 17.46 6.80 5.08
N GLY A 69 17.33 5.51 5.31
CA GLY A 69 16.58 4.95 6.43
C GLY A 69 17.06 5.47 7.78
N ASN A 70 18.40 5.50 8.01
CA ASN A 70 18.98 6.03 9.24
C ASN A 70 18.67 7.52 9.47
N ILE A 71 18.46 8.30 8.39
CA ILE A 71 18.10 9.72 8.50
C ILE A 71 16.61 9.89 8.83
N VAL A 72 15.74 9.09 8.21
CA VAL A 72 14.29 9.32 8.30
C VAL A 72 13.60 8.49 9.39
N PHE A 73 14.13 7.30 9.74
CA PHE A 73 13.56 6.49 10.81
C PHE A 73 13.86 7.14 12.19
N GLY A 74 12.80 7.38 12.94
CA GLY A 74 12.89 8.06 14.23
C GLY A 74 12.96 9.59 14.14
N ASN A 75 12.93 10.18 12.93
CA ASN A 75 12.88 11.62 12.71
C ASN A 75 11.64 11.99 11.87
N PRO A 76 10.51 12.36 12.52
CA PRO A 76 9.27 12.69 11.82
C PRO A 76 9.43 13.82 10.79
N ALA A 77 10.18 14.86 11.11
CA ALA A 77 10.39 15.99 10.19
C ALA A 77 11.18 15.59 8.92
N ALA A 78 12.17 14.71 9.06
CA ALA A 78 12.88 14.17 7.91
C ALA A 78 12.00 13.24 7.07
N LEU A 79 11.17 12.43 7.72
CA LEU A 79 10.19 11.57 7.03
C LEU A 79 9.16 12.40 6.27
N ASP A 80 8.61 13.47 6.87
CA ASP A 80 7.68 14.39 6.22
C ASP A 80 8.31 15.06 5.01
N LYS A 81 9.58 15.47 5.11
CA LYS A 81 10.32 16.05 4.00
C LYS A 81 10.51 15.05 2.85
N LEU A 82 10.79 13.79 3.14
CA LEU A 82 10.88 12.72 2.14
C LEU A 82 9.51 12.49 1.48
N ASN A 83 8.46 12.39 2.27
CA ASN A 83 7.09 12.19 1.79
C ASN A 83 6.64 13.33 0.88
N ALA A 84 6.98 14.58 1.21
CA ALA A 84 6.65 15.74 0.37
C ALA A 84 7.30 15.70 -1.03
N LEU A 85 8.44 15.04 -1.18
CA LEU A 85 9.08 14.80 -2.48
C LEU A 85 8.48 13.60 -3.22
N VAL A 86 8.24 12.52 -2.50
CA VAL A 86 7.85 11.23 -3.08
C VAL A 86 6.37 11.17 -3.47
N TYR A 87 5.47 11.67 -2.64
CA TYR A 87 4.03 11.52 -2.87
C TYR A 87 3.53 12.17 -4.17
N PRO A 88 3.96 13.38 -4.57
CA PRO A 88 3.58 13.95 -5.86
C PRO A 88 4.07 13.12 -7.05
N ALA A 89 5.30 12.61 -6.99
CA ALA A 89 5.86 11.75 -8.04
C ALA A 89 5.11 10.42 -8.16
N MET A 90 4.76 9.81 -7.02
CA MET A 90 3.93 8.60 -6.98
C MET A 90 2.54 8.85 -7.56
N SER A 91 1.89 9.96 -7.18
CA SER A 91 0.56 10.31 -7.67
C SER A 91 0.56 10.52 -9.18
N ALA A 92 1.55 11.22 -9.72
CA ALA A 92 1.71 11.43 -11.16
C ALA A 92 1.93 10.09 -11.91
N ALA A 93 2.79 9.22 -11.37
CA ALA A 93 3.06 7.91 -11.99
C ALA A 93 1.83 7.00 -11.98
N VAL A 94 1.10 6.94 -10.86
CA VAL A 94 -0.15 6.18 -10.76
C VAL A 94 -1.19 6.73 -11.72
N GLY A 95 -1.34 8.06 -11.81
CA GLY A 95 -2.24 8.72 -12.79
C GLY A 95 -1.95 8.28 -14.22
N GLN A 96 -0.69 8.27 -14.63
CA GLN A 96 -0.29 7.77 -15.96
C GLN A 96 -0.61 6.28 -16.18
N ILE A 97 -0.52 5.47 -15.14
CA ILE A 97 -0.89 4.04 -15.23
C ILE A 97 -2.41 3.91 -15.37
N ILE A 98 -3.20 4.69 -14.64
CA ILE A 98 -4.66 4.74 -14.75
C ILE A 98 -5.06 5.09 -16.18
N GLU A 99 -4.50 6.16 -16.77
CA GLU A 99 -4.80 6.60 -18.15
C GLU A 99 -4.49 5.54 -19.21
N LYS A 100 -3.47 4.70 -18.98
CA LYS A 100 -3.02 3.65 -19.91
C LYS A 100 -3.63 2.27 -19.63
N CYS A 101 -4.42 2.15 -18.59
CA CYS A 101 -4.99 0.85 -18.19
C CYS A 101 -6.06 0.40 -19.21
N THR A 102 -5.88 -0.80 -19.74
CA THR A 102 -6.82 -1.44 -20.68
C THR A 102 -7.61 -2.60 -20.06
N LYS A 103 -7.40 -2.85 -18.77
CA LYS A 103 -8.11 -3.89 -18.02
C LYS A 103 -9.48 -3.38 -17.54
N LYS A 104 -10.28 -4.26 -16.96
CA LYS A 104 -11.59 -3.93 -16.37
C LYS A 104 -11.49 -2.79 -15.35
N GLY A 105 -10.41 -2.73 -14.61
CA GLY A 105 -10.10 -1.70 -13.64
C GLY A 105 -8.67 -1.81 -13.13
N LEU A 106 -8.32 -0.94 -12.19
CA LEU A 106 -7.00 -0.86 -11.59
C LEU A 106 -7.09 -0.92 -10.06
N VAL A 107 -6.14 -1.62 -9.45
CA VAL A 107 -5.99 -1.70 -8.00
C VAL A 107 -4.69 -1.04 -7.59
N ILE A 108 -4.76 -0.10 -6.67
CA ILE A 108 -3.61 0.57 -6.05
C ILE A 108 -3.34 -0.12 -4.70
N ASP A 109 -2.26 -0.92 -4.59
CA ASP A 109 -1.81 -1.49 -3.33
C ASP A 109 -0.80 -0.55 -2.67
N ALA A 110 -1.22 0.11 -1.60
CA ALA A 110 -0.35 1.02 -0.85
C ALA A 110 -0.67 0.98 0.66
N ILE A 111 0.37 0.76 1.47
CA ILE A 111 0.24 0.85 2.94
C ILE A 111 -0.15 2.28 3.35
N ASN A 112 0.44 3.29 2.71
CA ASN A 112 0.20 4.71 2.98
C ASN A 112 -0.82 5.32 2.01
N LEU A 113 -1.81 4.54 1.54
CA LEU A 113 -2.80 4.95 0.54
C LEU A 113 -3.48 6.28 0.89
N ILE A 114 -3.83 6.45 2.15
CA ILE A 114 -4.53 7.63 2.65
C ILE A 114 -3.57 8.80 2.87
N GLU A 115 -2.45 8.55 3.57
CA GLU A 115 -1.46 9.59 3.91
C GLU A 115 -0.75 10.15 2.68
N SER A 116 -0.53 9.34 1.67
CA SER A 116 0.07 9.77 0.39
C SER A 116 -0.88 10.54 -0.51
N GLY A 117 -2.18 10.52 -0.21
CA GLY A 117 -3.21 11.10 -1.06
C GLY A 117 -3.59 10.25 -2.27
N LEU A 118 -2.98 9.07 -2.47
CA LEU A 118 -3.34 8.15 -3.57
C LEU A 118 -4.79 7.68 -3.50
N GLY A 119 -5.37 7.64 -2.29
CA GLY A 119 -6.80 7.33 -2.11
C GLY A 119 -7.74 8.26 -2.85
N ARG A 120 -7.30 9.49 -3.23
CA ARG A 120 -8.10 10.44 -4.01
C ARG A 120 -8.19 10.08 -5.49
N LEU A 121 -7.35 9.16 -5.96
CA LEU A 121 -7.37 8.62 -7.32
C LEU A 121 -8.29 7.40 -7.43
N CYS A 122 -8.86 6.94 -6.31
CA CYS A 122 -9.67 5.74 -6.24
C CYS A 122 -11.16 6.10 -6.17
N ASP A 123 -11.97 5.34 -6.89
CA ASP A 123 -13.44 5.36 -6.74
C ASP A 123 -13.81 4.79 -5.36
N TRP A 124 -13.13 3.71 -4.94
CA TRP A 124 -13.27 3.13 -3.62
C TRP A 124 -11.92 2.87 -2.94
N THR A 125 -11.89 3.11 -1.64
CA THR A 125 -10.76 2.74 -0.78
C THR A 125 -11.21 1.64 0.18
N VAL A 126 -10.52 0.50 0.14
CA VAL A 126 -10.83 -0.67 0.96
C VAL A 126 -9.68 -0.96 1.91
N ALA A 127 -9.94 -0.82 3.20
CA ALA A 127 -8.99 -1.20 4.23
C ALA A 127 -9.28 -2.62 4.73
N LEU A 128 -8.25 -3.46 4.76
CA LEU A 128 -8.33 -4.79 5.35
C LEU A 128 -7.72 -4.74 6.75
N THR A 129 -8.42 -5.29 7.74
CA THR A 129 -7.93 -5.42 9.11
C THR A 129 -8.02 -6.88 9.58
N ALA A 130 -7.38 -7.19 10.68
CA ALA A 130 -7.54 -8.45 11.41
C ALA A 130 -7.09 -8.24 12.86
N ALA A 131 -7.62 -9.04 13.76
CA ALA A 131 -7.29 -8.99 15.19
C ALA A 131 -5.75 -9.04 15.39
N PRO A 132 -5.19 -8.26 16.33
CA PRO A 132 -3.75 -8.19 16.56
C PRO A 132 -3.07 -9.54 16.75
N ASP A 133 -3.70 -10.48 17.45
CA ASP A 133 -3.13 -11.82 17.68
C ASP A 133 -3.09 -12.67 16.40
N ILE A 134 -4.06 -12.51 15.51
CA ILE A 134 -4.07 -13.15 14.19
C ILE A 134 -2.93 -12.58 13.34
N ARG A 135 -2.79 -11.26 13.31
CA ARG A 135 -1.73 -10.57 12.59
C ARG A 135 -0.36 -10.97 13.11
N LEU A 136 -0.18 -11.04 14.44
CA LEU A 136 1.05 -11.44 15.09
C LEU A 136 1.52 -12.82 14.58
N LYS A 137 0.63 -13.81 14.63
CA LYS A 137 0.92 -15.17 14.14
C LYS A 137 1.29 -15.19 12.67
N ARG A 138 0.55 -14.45 11.83
CA ARG A 138 0.80 -14.37 10.38
C ARG A 138 2.14 -13.71 10.06
N ILE A 139 2.49 -12.62 10.76
CA ILE A 139 3.75 -11.89 10.57
C ILE A 139 4.94 -12.79 10.97
N MET A 140 4.87 -13.43 12.14
CA MET A 140 5.93 -14.33 12.61
C MET A 140 6.16 -15.49 11.63
N ALA A 141 5.07 -16.12 11.18
CA ALA A 141 5.15 -17.26 10.25
C ALA A 141 5.70 -16.87 8.86
N ARG A 142 5.32 -15.69 8.36
CA ARG A 142 5.76 -15.22 7.04
C ARG A 142 7.21 -14.73 7.03
N ASP A 143 7.59 -13.94 8.06
CA ASP A 143 8.84 -13.18 8.06
C ASP A 143 9.95 -13.85 8.88
N GLY A 144 9.64 -14.93 9.64
CA GLY A 144 10.61 -15.64 10.49
C GLY A 144 11.17 -14.76 11.62
N ILE A 145 10.44 -13.76 12.09
CA ILE A 145 10.89 -12.82 13.12
C ILE A 145 10.34 -13.17 14.50
N SER A 146 11.01 -12.69 15.55
CA SER A 146 10.57 -12.88 16.93
C SER A 146 9.23 -12.19 17.21
N GLU A 147 8.53 -12.67 18.23
CA GLU A 147 7.28 -12.08 18.69
C GLU A 147 7.44 -10.59 19.05
N GLU A 148 8.52 -10.24 19.74
CA GLU A 148 8.84 -8.87 20.11
C GLU A 148 8.89 -7.94 18.86
N ARG A 149 9.63 -8.35 17.82
CA ARG A 149 9.72 -7.61 16.56
C ARG A 149 8.39 -7.52 15.84
N ALA A 150 7.60 -8.58 15.85
CA ALA A 150 6.28 -8.60 15.25
C ALA A 150 5.31 -7.66 15.99
N ARG A 151 5.33 -7.65 17.32
CA ARG A 151 4.54 -6.71 18.16
C ARG A 151 4.95 -5.26 17.92
N ALA A 152 6.23 -4.96 17.82
CA ALA A 152 6.73 -3.63 17.52
C ALA A 152 6.22 -3.15 16.14
N ARG A 153 6.22 -4.02 15.11
CA ARG A 153 5.63 -3.68 13.80
C ARG A 153 4.13 -3.42 13.89
N ILE A 154 3.39 -4.18 14.68
CA ILE A 154 1.94 -3.96 14.86
C ILE A 154 1.69 -2.62 15.55
N ALA A 155 2.44 -2.31 16.59
CA ALA A 155 2.31 -1.07 17.36
C ALA A 155 2.64 0.18 16.55
N ALA A 156 3.54 0.09 15.57
CA ALA A 156 3.92 1.20 14.69
C ALA A 156 2.87 1.53 13.61
N GLN A 157 1.83 0.70 13.45
CA GLN A 157 0.84 0.88 12.40
C GLN A 157 -0.39 1.65 12.89
N LYS A 158 -1.15 2.21 11.93
CA LYS A 158 -2.39 2.92 12.23
C LYS A 158 -3.43 1.99 12.86
N PRO A 159 -4.19 2.46 13.84
CA PRO A 159 -5.29 1.69 14.43
C PRO A 159 -6.49 1.60 13.49
N ASP A 160 -7.35 0.61 13.69
CA ASP A 160 -8.54 0.37 12.86
C ASP A 160 -9.47 1.58 12.74
N LYS A 161 -9.57 2.41 13.81
CA LYS A 161 -10.35 3.65 13.78
C LYS A 161 -9.85 4.64 12.72
N PHE A 162 -8.55 4.64 12.39
CA PHE A 162 -8.01 5.47 11.31
C PHE A 162 -8.58 5.05 9.96
N TYR A 163 -8.55 3.76 9.66
CA TYR A 163 -9.08 3.23 8.40
C TYR A 163 -10.59 3.40 8.30
N ARG A 164 -11.32 3.15 9.41
CA ARG A 164 -12.78 3.35 9.46
C ARG A 164 -13.22 4.78 9.13
N LYS A 165 -12.39 5.76 9.50
CA LYS A 165 -12.67 7.18 9.24
C LYS A 165 -12.33 7.59 7.80
N ASN A 166 -11.34 6.96 7.18
CA ASN A 166 -10.70 7.48 5.98
C ASN A 166 -10.86 6.58 4.74
N CYS A 167 -11.43 5.39 4.88
CA CYS A 167 -11.69 4.47 3.77
C CYS A 167 -13.18 4.29 3.53
N THR A 168 -13.55 4.01 2.28
CA THR A 168 -14.93 3.70 1.89
C THR A 168 -15.43 2.44 2.59
N PHE A 169 -14.60 1.40 2.60
CA PHE A 169 -14.90 0.11 3.23
C PHE A 169 -13.82 -0.30 4.22
N LEU A 170 -14.24 -0.92 5.31
CA LEU A 170 -13.36 -1.57 6.27
C LEU A 170 -13.78 -3.04 6.42
N LEU A 171 -12.95 -3.95 5.95
CA LEU A 171 -13.19 -5.38 5.99
C LEU A 171 -12.30 -6.05 7.03
N GLU A 172 -12.91 -6.65 8.03
CA GLU A 172 -12.19 -7.39 9.05
C GLU A 172 -12.03 -8.87 8.67
N ASN A 173 -10.79 -9.31 8.51
CA ASN A 173 -10.48 -10.71 8.21
C ASN A 173 -10.58 -11.58 9.47
N LYS A 174 -11.76 -12.12 9.71
CA LYS A 174 -12.09 -13.07 10.80
C LYS A 174 -12.03 -14.53 10.35
N ALA A 175 -11.72 -14.78 9.08
CA ALA A 175 -11.74 -16.13 8.51
C ALA A 175 -10.77 -17.07 9.21
N GLY A 176 -11.19 -18.29 9.45
CA GLY A 176 -10.39 -19.34 10.06
C GLY A 176 -9.33 -19.92 9.11
N SER A 177 -9.49 -19.71 7.80
CA SER A 177 -8.56 -20.17 6.78
C SER A 177 -8.36 -19.12 5.67
N ARG A 178 -7.25 -19.27 4.91
CA ARG A 178 -7.00 -18.44 3.74
C ARG A 178 -8.06 -18.65 2.64
N ALA A 179 -8.50 -19.89 2.43
CA ALA A 179 -9.49 -20.21 1.41
C ALA A 179 -10.87 -19.62 1.73
N GLU A 180 -11.27 -19.60 3.00
CA GLU A 180 -12.49 -18.94 3.44
C GLU A 180 -12.42 -17.43 3.19
N PHE A 181 -11.31 -16.80 3.59
CA PHE A 181 -11.14 -15.36 3.35
C PHE A 181 -11.09 -15.02 1.87
N ASP A 182 -10.43 -15.86 1.05
CA ASP A 182 -10.38 -15.68 -0.40
C ASP A 182 -11.77 -15.66 -1.03
N ARG A 183 -12.66 -16.55 -0.59
CA ARG A 183 -14.05 -16.60 -1.05
C ARG A 183 -14.81 -15.33 -0.63
N LEU A 184 -14.77 -15.00 0.67
CA LEU A 184 -15.47 -13.82 1.19
C LEU A 184 -15.03 -12.53 0.49
N ILE A 185 -13.75 -12.38 0.23
CA ILE A 185 -13.20 -11.21 -0.47
C ILE A 185 -13.62 -11.18 -1.94
N TYR A 186 -13.58 -12.34 -2.60
CA TYR A 186 -14.02 -12.43 -3.99
C TYR A 186 -15.50 -12.06 -4.14
N ASP A 187 -16.36 -12.63 -3.30
CA ASP A 187 -17.80 -12.36 -3.32
C ASP A 187 -18.06 -10.87 -3.03
N PHE A 188 -17.42 -10.29 -2.00
CA PHE A 188 -17.53 -8.86 -1.70
C PHE A 188 -17.20 -7.97 -2.91
N PHE A 189 -16.07 -8.22 -3.60
CA PHE A 189 -15.72 -7.42 -4.76
C PHE A 189 -16.62 -7.69 -5.97
N ALA A 190 -17.09 -8.92 -6.15
CA ALA A 190 -18.03 -9.25 -7.21
C ALA A 190 -19.34 -8.50 -7.01
N ASP A 191 -19.86 -8.45 -5.78
CA ASP A 191 -21.12 -7.79 -5.46
C ASP A 191 -21.04 -6.27 -5.70
N ILE A 192 -20.05 -5.57 -5.12
CA ILE A 192 -19.94 -4.11 -5.29
C ILE A 192 -19.66 -3.70 -6.75
N LEU A 193 -18.98 -4.56 -7.53
CA LEU A 193 -18.73 -4.28 -8.95
C LEU A 193 -19.94 -4.53 -9.85
N ASN A 194 -20.90 -5.34 -9.41
CA ASN A 194 -22.13 -5.56 -10.14
C ASN A 194 -23.18 -4.48 -9.84
N GLU A 195 -23.21 -3.95 -8.59
CA GLU A 195 -24.12 -2.85 -8.22
C GLU A 195 -23.84 -1.57 -9.02
N ASP A 196 -22.56 -1.29 -9.38
CA ASP A 196 -22.19 -0.11 -10.20
C ASP A 196 -22.61 -0.21 -11.68
N VAL A 197 -23.09 -1.36 -12.16
CA VAL A 197 -23.49 -1.58 -13.57
C VAL A 197 -24.99 -1.29 -13.77
N GLU A 198 -25.76 -1.19 -12.70
CA GLU A 198 -27.23 -1.02 -12.76
C GLU A 198 -27.68 0.47 -12.59
N GLU A 199 -26.78 1.43 -12.34
CA GLU A 199 -27.05 2.87 -12.34
C GLU A 199 -26.57 3.53 -13.66
#